data_1a786aaf4de8577c47d1296e9e33733b
#
_entry.id   1a786aaf4de8577c47d1296e9e33733b
#
_cell.length_a   1.000
_cell.length_b   1.000
_cell.length_c   1.000
_cell.angle_alpha   90.00
_cell.angle_beta   90.00
_cell.angle_gamma   90.00
#
_symmetry.space_group_name_H-M   'P 1'
#
loop_
_entity.id
_entity.type
_entity.pdbx_description
1 polymer ?
#
loop_
_entity_poly.entity_id
_entity_poly.type
_entity_poly.pdbx_seq_one_letter_code
_entity_poly.pdbx_strand_id
1 'polypeptide(L)'
;TSCKSIDNQRMKTLLLTLSIFALFSDPMIGQEAKFEIVAGVSIQQDLFSSQMHPEVSCFRIPSLVTAPNGDIIAAIDERVESCKDLSKNQDINIVIRRSNDNGITWSKIETVVDFPFGISASDPSMILDRETNEILLFYNYMDLENELGAYYLHVTRSADNGRSWSKPEDITSQITKPEWAMDFKFITSGRGVQTQSGLLLHTMVNLQSGLHVFGSKNHGKSWFLIDTPILPGNE
;
A
#
# COMPACT_ATOMS: atom_id res chain seq x y z
N THR A 1 54.89 26.97 -41.25
CA THR A 1 53.81 26.00 -41.56
C THR A 1 52.71 26.13 -40.55
N SER A 2 51.62 26.60 -41.07
CA SER A 2 50.39 27.04 -40.44
C SER A 2 49.67 25.87 -39.71
N CYS A 3 49.20 26.11 -38.49
CA CYS A 3 48.19 25.30 -37.86
C CYS A 3 46.95 26.20 -37.62
N LYS A 4 45.83 25.83 -38.28
CA LYS A 4 44.57 26.55 -38.21
C LYS A 4 43.82 26.14 -36.93
N SER A 5 43.27 27.13 -36.23
CA SER A 5 42.34 27.04 -35.14
C SER A 5 41.03 26.39 -35.58
N ILE A 6 40.48 25.51 -34.76
CA ILE A 6 39.15 24.96 -34.88
C ILE A 6 38.24 25.74 -33.94
N ASP A 7 37.21 26.28 -34.54
CA ASP A 7 36.22 27.17 -33.96
C ASP A 7 35.29 26.45 -32.97
N ASN A 8 35.05 27.10 -31.80
CA ASN A 8 34.17 26.65 -30.77
C ASN A 8 32.72 26.99 -31.17
N GLN A 9 31.95 26.04 -31.69
CA GLN A 9 30.51 26.19 -31.83
C GLN A 9 29.81 25.96 -30.48
N ARG A 10 29.28 27.03 -29.94
CA ARG A 10 28.38 27.04 -28.79
C ARG A 10 27.10 26.26 -29.10
N MET A 11 26.87 25.19 -28.40
CA MET A 11 25.59 24.49 -28.37
C MET A 11 24.60 25.31 -27.53
N LYS A 12 23.68 25.99 -28.22
CA LYS A 12 22.57 26.70 -27.59
C LYS A 12 21.55 25.67 -27.07
N THR A 13 21.41 25.59 -25.78
CA THR A 13 20.30 24.86 -25.13
C THR A 13 19.00 25.59 -25.41
N LEU A 14 18.10 24.97 -26.14
CA LEU A 14 16.76 25.47 -26.40
C LEU A 14 15.86 25.07 -25.24
N LEU A 15 15.58 26.01 -24.34
CA LEU A 15 14.52 25.89 -23.35
C LEU A 15 13.17 26.09 -24.04
N LEU A 16 12.43 25.01 -24.25
CA LEU A 16 11.05 25.06 -24.70
C LEU A 16 10.14 25.08 -23.47
N THR A 17 9.77 26.28 -23.02
CA THR A 17 8.69 26.45 -22.03
C THR A 17 7.35 26.45 -22.79
N LEU A 18 6.63 25.33 -22.73
CA LEU A 18 5.26 25.27 -23.22
C LEU A 18 4.32 25.71 -22.11
N SER A 19 3.95 27.00 -22.10
CA SER A 19 2.88 27.51 -21.23
C SER A 19 1.56 27.35 -21.97
N ILE A 20 0.75 26.36 -21.60
CA ILE A 20 -0.64 26.28 -22.04
C ILE A 20 -1.50 26.97 -20.98
N PHE A 21 -1.92 28.21 -21.26
CA PHE A 21 -2.98 28.88 -20.51
C PHE A 21 -4.33 28.38 -21.02
N ALA A 22 -5.04 27.57 -20.29
CA ALA A 22 -6.45 27.34 -20.46
C ALA A 22 -7.19 28.01 -19.29
N LEU A 23 -7.85 29.12 -19.59
CA LEU A 23 -8.78 29.79 -18.68
C LEU A 23 -10.09 28.97 -18.61
N PHE A 24 -10.27 28.22 -17.53
CA PHE A 24 -11.58 27.85 -17.02
C PHE A 24 -11.59 28.04 -15.51
N SER A 25 -12.44 28.96 -15.10
CA SER A 25 -12.72 29.31 -13.70
C SER A 25 -13.58 28.23 -13.05
N ASP A 26 -12.96 27.40 -12.17
CA ASP A 26 -13.64 26.71 -11.09
C ASP A 26 -12.66 26.48 -9.92
N PRO A 27 -13.01 26.88 -8.69
CA PRO A 27 -12.10 26.87 -7.54
C PRO A 27 -12.16 25.54 -6.78
N MET A 28 -11.73 24.45 -7.40
CA MET A 28 -11.47 23.15 -6.77
C MET A 28 -10.41 22.40 -7.59
N ILE A 29 -9.26 23.04 -7.79
CA ILE A 29 -8.14 22.38 -8.45
C ILE A 29 -7.28 21.74 -7.35
N GLY A 30 -7.31 20.41 -7.31
CA GLY A 30 -6.32 19.63 -6.56
C GLY A 30 -4.90 20.04 -6.98
N GLN A 31 -4.00 20.16 -6.00
CA GLN A 31 -2.61 20.51 -6.25
C GLN A 31 -2.02 19.58 -7.31
N GLU A 32 -1.47 20.17 -8.37
CA GLU A 32 -0.76 19.43 -9.40
C GLU A 32 0.45 18.72 -8.78
N ALA A 33 0.57 17.43 -9.05
CA ALA A 33 1.75 16.66 -8.68
C ALA A 33 2.98 17.28 -9.38
N LYS A 34 3.97 17.70 -8.61
CA LYS A 34 5.24 18.16 -9.16
C LYS A 34 6.02 16.95 -9.67
N PHE A 35 6.24 16.89 -10.97
CA PHE A 35 7.17 15.94 -11.59
C PHE A 35 8.56 16.55 -11.65
N GLU A 36 9.53 15.91 -11.08
CA GLU A 36 10.93 16.27 -11.24
C GLU A 36 11.62 15.23 -12.12
N ILE A 37 11.97 15.61 -13.35
CA ILE A 37 12.75 14.77 -14.27
C ILE A 37 14.23 15.00 -13.96
N VAL A 38 14.84 14.06 -13.25
CA VAL A 38 16.28 14.03 -13.04
C VAL A 38 16.93 13.34 -14.23
N ALA A 39 18.01 13.92 -14.75
CA ALA A 39 18.76 13.38 -15.90
C ALA A 39 19.18 11.93 -15.68
N GLY A 40 18.53 10.99 -16.38
CA GLY A 40 18.71 9.54 -16.21
C GLY A 40 17.42 8.75 -16.03
N VAL A 41 16.24 9.39 -16.18
CA VAL A 41 14.93 8.69 -16.26
C VAL A 41 14.40 8.15 -14.92
N SER A 42 14.56 8.83 -13.79
CA SER A 42 13.69 8.56 -12.65
C SER A 42 12.72 9.73 -12.45
N ILE A 43 11.43 9.45 -12.55
CA ILE A 43 10.36 10.38 -12.13
C ILE A 43 10.10 10.09 -10.66
N GLN A 44 10.31 11.09 -9.80
CA GLN A 44 9.94 11.00 -8.38
C GLN A 44 8.65 11.78 -8.17
N GLN A 45 7.71 11.18 -7.45
CA GLN A 45 6.42 11.76 -7.15
C GLN A 45 5.98 11.39 -5.74
N ASP A 46 5.62 12.38 -4.93
CA ASP A 46 5.00 12.15 -3.63
C ASP A 46 3.53 11.76 -3.83
N LEU A 47 3.23 10.49 -3.63
CA LEU A 47 1.85 9.98 -3.74
C LEU A 47 1.02 10.32 -2.51
N PHE A 48 1.63 10.29 -1.34
CA PHE A 48 0.99 10.53 -0.06
C PHE A 48 1.88 11.45 0.77
N SER A 49 1.35 12.57 1.22
CA SER A 49 2.13 13.55 1.96
C SER A 49 1.26 14.27 2.98
N SER A 50 1.68 14.28 4.25
CA SER A 50 1.03 15.06 5.31
C SER A 50 1.15 16.58 5.08
N GLN A 51 2.07 17.04 4.22
CA GLN A 51 2.10 18.45 3.83
C GLN A 51 0.90 18.84 2.96
N MET A 52 0.36 17.89 2.18
CA MET A 52 -0.84 18.08 1.36
C MET A 52 -2.12 17.73 2.14
N HIS A 53 -1.99 17.01 3.25
CA HIS A 53 -3.08 16.55 4.11
C HIS A 53 -2.74 16.85 5.58
N PRO A 54 -2.84 18.12 6.03
CA PRO A 54 -2.40 18.56 7.36
C PRO A 54 -3.21 17.95 8.51
N GLU A 55 -4.37 17.35 8.22
CA GLU A 55 -5.19 16.57 9.14
C GLU A 55 -4.60 15.19 9.45
N VAL A 56 -3.63 14.73 8.65
CA VAL A 56 -2.97 13.43 8.80
C VAL A 56 -1.56 13.62 9.35
N SER A 57 -1.25 12.99 10.46
CA SER A 57 0.08 13.10 11.08
C SER A 57 1.18 12.52 10.18
N CYS A 58 0.95 11.37 9.56
CA CYS A 58 1.85 10.81 8.55
C CYS A 58 1.22 9.66 7.77
N PHE A 59 1.82 9.36 6.60
CA PHE A 59 1.57 8.16 5.81
C PHE A 59 2.77 7.22 5.95
N ARG A 60 2.50 5.94 6.20
CA ARG A 60 3.55 4.93 6.38
C ARG A 60 3.13 3.59 5.79
N ILE A 61 4.08 2.68 5.61
CA ILE A 61 3.87 1.28 5.26
C ILE A 61 3.16 1.11 3.91
N PRO A 62 3.80 1.46 2.79
CA PRO A 62 3.17 1.34 1.47
C PRO A 62 3.12 -0.09 0.95
N SER A 63 2.06 -0.38 0.19
CA SER A 63 1.90 -1.58 -0.63
C SER A 63 1.56 -1.20 -2.06
N LEU A 64 1.99 -2.00 -3.03
CA LEU A 64 1.76 -1.74 -4.45
C LEU A 64 1.34 -3.02 -5.17
N VAL A 65 0.31 -2.92 -6.02
CA VAL A 65 -0.13 -4.03 -6.89
C VAL A 65 -0.53 -3.50 -8.25
N THR A 66 -0.33 -4.31 -9.30
CA THR A 66 -0.93 -4.05 -10.62
C THR A 66 -2.22 -4.84 -10.72
N ALA A 67 -3.32 -4.16 -10.97
CA ALA A 67 -4.64 -4.73 -11.16
C ALA A 67 -4.75 -5.49 -12.51
N PRO A 68 -5.76 -6.37 -12.69
CA PRO A 68 -5.93 -7.13 -13.93
C PRO A 68 -6.05 -6.28 -15.20
N ASN A 69 -6.62 -5.08 -15.10
CA ASN A 69 -6.75 -4.14 -16.22
C ASN A 69 -5.49 -3.31 -16.49
N GLY A 70 -4.41 -3.52 -15.74
CA GLY A 70 -3.15 -2.79 -15.84
C GLY A 70 -3.04 -1.55 -14.95
N ASP A 71 -4.11 -1.13 -14.26
CA ASP A 71 -4.04 -0.03 -13.29
C ASP A 71 -3.05 -0.37 -12.16
N ILE A 72 -2.30 0.61 -11.71
CA ILE A 72 -1.44 0.48 -10.53
C ILE A 72 -2.20 0.99 -9.33
N ILE A 73 -2.23 0.21 -8.25
CA ILE A 73 -2.85 0.58 -6.98
C ILE A 73 -1.77 0.68 -5.91
N ALA A 74 -1.68 1.83 -5.27
CA ALA A 74 -0.85 2.08 -4.11
C ALA A 74 -1.74 2.17 -2.87
N ALA A 75 -1.49 1.33 -1.86
CA ALA A 75 -2.16 1.37 -0.56
C ALA A 75 -1.16 1.78 0.52
N ILE A 76 -1.63 2.44 1.59
CA ILE A 76 -0.79 2.93 2.68
C ILE A 76 -1.60 3.15 3.95
N ASP A 77 -0.94 3.13 5.11
CA ASP A 77 -1.49 3.65 6.36
C ASP A 77 -1.67 5.15 6.27
N GLU A 78 -2.87 5.63 6.54
CA GLU A 78 -3.18 7.01 6.86
C GLU A 78 -3.26 7.13 8.39
N ARG A 79 -2.23 7.68 9.02
CA ARG A 79 -2.10 7.81 10.47
C ARG A 79 -2.55 9.19 10.91
N VAL A 80 -3.78 9.29 11.38
CA VAL A 80 -4.45 10.58 11.63
C VAL A 80 -3.93 11.20 12.93
N GLU A 81 -4.04 10.49 14.05
CA GLU A 81 -3.71 11.03 15.38
C GLU A 81 -2.22 11.28 15.57
N SER A 82 -1.39 10.33 15.17
CA SER A 82 0.05 10.35 15.39
C SER A 82 0.78 9.39 14.45
N CYS A 83 2.12 9.50 14.33
CA CYS A 83 2.93 8.54 13.57
C CYS A 83 3.25 7.24 14.32
N LYS A 84 2.63 6.98 15.46
CA LYS A 84 2.82 5.75 16.25
C LYS A 84 2.22 4.54 15.53
N ASP A 85 2.68 3.36 15.91
CA ASP A 85 2.21 2.09 15.36
C ASP A 85 0.86 1.67 15.98
N LEU A 86 0.24 0.65 15.40
CA LEU A 86 -1.11 0.16 15.65
C LEU A 86 -1.50 0.12 17.14
N SER A 87 -0.65 -0.43 17.99
CA SER A 87 -0.94 -0.57 19.43
C SER A 87 -0.93 0.73 20.25
N LYS A 88 -0.63 1.87 19.62
CA LYS A 88 -0.47 3.19 20.26
C LYS A 88 -1.07 4.34 19.45
N ASN A 89 -1.90 4.03 18.47
CA ASN A 89 -2.57 4.99 17.62
C ASN A 89 -4.04 4.58 17.47
N GLN A 90 -4.95 5.44 17.84
CA GLN A 90 -6.38 5.16 17.90
C GLN A 90 -7.11 5.47 16.58
N ASP A 91 -6.36 5.95 15.58
CA ASP A 91 -6.93 6.34 14.28
C ASP A 91 -5.90 6.11 13.17
N ILE A 92 -5.91 4.88 12.66
CA ILE A 92 -5.15 4.49 11.45
C ILE A 92 -6.13 3.88 10.46
N ASN A 93 -6.17 4.47 9.27
CA ASN A 93 -6.99 4.02 8.16
C ASN A 93 -6.13 3.41 7.05
N ILE A 94 -6.73 2.61 6.18
CA ILE A 94 -6.08 2.17 4.94
C ILE A 94 -6.66 2.95 3.78
N VAL A 95 -5.80 3.69 3.10
CA VAL A 95 -6.16 4.50 1.94
C VAL A 95 -5.40 4.06 0.70
N ILE A 96 -5.97 4.35 -0.47
CA ILE A 96 -5.36 4.01 -1.76
C ILE A 96 -5.34 5.20 -2.70
N ARG A 97 -4.46 5.11 -3.70
CA ARG A 97 -4.53 5.85 -4.97
C ARG A 97 -4.36 4.88 -6.13
N ARG A 98 -4.96 5.22 -7.28
CA ARG A 98 -4.87 4.44 -8.50
C ARG A 98 -4.28 5.25 -9.63
N SER A 99 -3.51 4.59 -10.49
CA SER A 99 -3.00 5.14 -11.74
C SER A 99 -3.39 4.22 -12.89
N ASN A 100 -3.92 4.80 -13.97
CA ASN A 100 -4.26 4.08 -15.20
C ASN A 100 -3.34 4.45 -16.39
N ASP A 101 -2.25 5.13 -16.12
CA ASP A 101 -1.29 5.64 -17.10
C ASP A 101 0.17 5.32 -16.71
N ASN A 102 0.38 4.15 -16.11
CA ASN A 102 1.70 3.64 -15.67
C ASN A 102 2.39 4.53 -14.60
N GLY A 103 1.62 5.13 -13.70
CA GLY A 103 2.14 5.92 -12.60
C GLY A 103 2.44 7.38 -12.94
N ILE A 104 2.02 7.86 -14.12
CA ILE A 104 2.21 9.27 -14.52
C ILE A 104 1.26 10.17 -13.73
N THR A 105 -0.03 9.78 -13.65
CA THR A 105 -1.02 10.48 -12.81
C THR A 105 -1.72 9.50 -11.86
N TRP A 106 -2.26 10.05 -10.78
CA TRP A 106 -2.90 9.27 -9.72
C TRP A 106 -4.24 9.87 -9.32
N SER A 107 -5.18 9.00 -8.96
CA SER A 107 -6.47 9.41 -8.40
C SER A 107 -6.30 10.25 -7.12
N LYS A 108 -7.37 10.87 -6.66
CA LYS A 108 -7.44 11.35 -5.27
C LYS A 108 -7.23 10.18 -4.30
N ILE A 109 -6.89 10.48 -3.06
CA ILE A 109 -6.89 9.49 -1.97
C ILE A 109 -8.31 8.98 -1.79
N GLU A 110 -8.45 7.67 -1.69
CA GLU A 110 -9.72 6.96 -1.46
C GLU A 110 -9.55 6.03 -0.26
N THR A 111 -10.46 6.11 0.69
CA THR A 111 -10.45 5.28 1.89
C THR A 111 -10.99 3.90 1.58
N VAL A 112 -10.27 2.85 1.97
CA VAL A 112 -10.67 1.45 1.83
C VAL A 112 -11.14 0.89 3.16
N VAL A 113 -10.40 1.17 4.23
CA VAL A 113 -10.72 0.74 5.59
C VAL A 113 -10.66 1.95 6.50
N ASP A 114 -11.75 2.19 7.21
CA ASP A 114 -11.91 3.24 8.19
C ASP A 114 -12.82 2.72 9.30
N PHE A 115 -12.36 2.84 10.54
CA PHE A 115 -13.10 2.44 11.73
C PHE A 115 -13.32 3.67 12.63
N PRO A 116 -14.30 3.63 13.53
CA PRO A 116 -14.45 4.68 14.54
C PRO A 116 -13.17 4.85 15.35
N PHE A 117 -12.92 6.08 15.82
CA PHE A 117 -11.82 6.40 16.73
C PHE A 117 -11.75 5.39 17.89
N GLY A 118 -10.57 4.92 18.23
CA GLY A 118 -10.34 3.83 19.17
C GLY A 118 -10.08 2.48 18.50
N ILE A 119 -10.37 2.36 17.20
CA ILE A 119 -10.15 1.15 16.40
C ILE A 119 -9.27 1.50 15.20
N SER A 120 -8.18 0.76 15.01
CA SER A 120 -7.22 1.06 13.96
C SER A 120 -6.95 -0.13 13.03
N ALA A 121 -6.65 0.19 11.76
CA ALA A 121 -6.18 -0.75 10.74
C ALA A 121 -4.82 -0.32 10.20
N SER A 122 -3.86 -1.24 10.07
CA SER A 122 -2.48 -0.91 9.71
C SER A 122 -1.82 -1.99 8.86
N ASP A 123 -0.68 -1.62 8.25
CA ASP A 123 0.21 -2.50 7.50
C ASP A 123 -0.44 -3.17 6.29
N PRO A 124 -0.97 -2.39 5.34
CA PRO A 124 -1.61 -2.95 4.16
C PRO A 124 -0.63 -3.81 3.36
N SER A 125 -1.13 -4.95 2.89
CA SER A 125 -0.41 -5.78 1.94
C SER A 125 -1.39 -6.39 0.94
N MET A 126 -0.93 -6.62 -0.28
CA MET A 126 -1.84 -7.03 -1.36
C MET A 126 -1.38 -8.29 -2.08
N ILE A 127 -2.34 -9.07 -2.55
CA ILE A 127 -2.14 -10.15 -3.51
C ILE A 127 -3.13 -9.95 -4.67
N LEU A 128 -2.64 -10.05 -5.90
CA LEU A 128 -3.51 -10.27 -7.06
C LEU A 128 -3.69 -11.78 -7.25
N ASP A 129 -4.92 -12.27 -7.13
CA ASP A 129 -5.30 -13.59 -7.62
C ASP A 129 -5.57 -13.50 -9.13
N ARG A 130 -4.65 -14.05 -9.92
CA ARG A 130 -4.69 -13.98 -11.38
C ARG A 130 -5.73 -14.93 -12.00
N GLU A 131 -6.26 -15.88 -11.23
CA GLU A 131 -7.28 -16.82 -11.72
C GLU A 131 -8.68 -16.25 -11.57
N THR A 132 -8.96 -15.55 -10.45
CA THR A 132 -10.24 -14.90 -10.20
C THR A 132 -10.25 -13.43 -10.63
N ASN A 133 -9.08 -12.84 -10.89
CA ASN A 133 -8.88 -11.41 -11.11
C ASN A 133 -9.29 -10.54 -9.91
N GLU A 134 -9.27 -11.10 -8.71
CA GLU A 134 -9.53 -10.36 -7.47
C GLU A 134 -8.23 -9.85 -6.85
N ILE A 135 -8.29 -8.67 -6.27
CA ILE A 135 -7.23 -8.13 -5.43
C ILE A 135 -7.64 -8.36 -3.97
N LEU A 136 -6.79 -9.04 -3.22
CA LEU A 136 -6.94 -9.22 -1.79
C LEU A 136 -6.05 -8.18 -1.09
N LEU A 137 -6.63 -7.41 -0.18
CA LEU A 137 -5.91 -6.46 0.67
C LEU A 137 -6.01 -6.93 2.10
N PHE A 138 -4.87 -7.27 2.68
CA PHE A 138 -4.71 -7.68 4.07
C PHE A 138 -4.32 -6.49 4.92
N TYR A 139 -4.71 -6.51 6.18
CA TYR A 139 -4.29 -5.54 7.18
C TYR A 139 -4.44 -6.09 8.60
N ASN A 140 -3.76 -5.46 9.53
CA ASN A 140 -3.83 -5.77 10.95
C ASN A 140 -4.85 -4.85 11.62
N TYR A 141 -5.69 -5.39 12.49
CA TYR A 141 -6.77 -4.68 13.17
C TYR A 141 -6.56 -4.75 14.68
N MET A 142 -6.89 -3.68 15.37
CA MET A 142 -6.90 -3.62 16.83
C MET A 142 -8.02 -2.70 17.31
N ASP A 143 -8.80 -3.20 18.28
CA ASP A 143 -9.71 -2.40 19.09
C ASP A 143 -8.99 -2.00 20.38
N LEU A 144 -8.51 -0.76 20.43
CA LEU A 144 -7.74 -0.25 21.57
C LEU A 144 -8.64 0.15 22.74
N GLU A 145 -9.95 0.30 22.54
CA GLU A 145 -10.88 0.65 23.60
C GLU A 145 -11.40 -0.58 24.36
N ASN A 146 -11.73 -1.64 23.63
CA ASN A 146 -12.43 -2.79 24.23
C ASN A 146 -11.54 -4.03 24.34
N GLU A 147 -10.55 -4.22 23.46
CA GLU A 147 -9.75 -5.45 23.35
C GLU A 147 -8.24 -5.14 23.25
N LEU A 148 -7.75 -4.23 24.09
CA LEU A 148 -6.36 -3.80 24.07
C LEU A 148 -5.40 -5.00 24.18
N GLY A 149 -4.48 -5.11 23.22
CA GLY A 149 -3.48 -6.16 23.13
C GLY A 149 -3.93 -7.39 22.32
N ALA A 150 -5.18 -7.46 21.89
CA ALA A 150 -5.62 -8.46 20.91
C ALA A 150 -5.35 -7.95 19.49
N TYR A 151 -4.65 -8.76 18.69
CA TYR A 151 -4.31 -8.48 17.31
C TYR A 151 -5.13 -9.37 16.39
N TYR A 152 -5.91 -8.76 15.51
CA TYR A 152 -6.70 -9.46 14.49
C TYR A 152 -6.13 -9.24 13.10
N LEU A 153 -6.27 -10.24 12.25
CA LEU A 153 -5.70 -10.30 10.91
C LEU A 153 -6.86 -10.38 9.92
N HIS A 154 -7.04 -9.31 9.17
CA HIS A 154 -8.19 -9.13 8.30
C HIS A 154 -7.81 -9.13 6.82
N VAL A 155 -8.79 -9.45 5.96
CA VAL A 155 -8.69 -9.30 4.52
C VAL A 155 -9.97 -8.68 3.95
N THR A 156 -9.83 -7.81 2.97
CA THR A 156 -10.90 -7.33 2.11
C THR A 156 -10.55 -7.58 0.65
N ARG A 157 -11.54 -7.57 -0.25
CA ARG A 157 -11.39 -7.98 -1.65
C ARG A 157 -11.96 -6.96 -2.61
N SER A 158 -11.33 -6.82 -3.76
CA SER A 158 -11.86 -6.06 -4.88
C SER A 158 -11.89 -6.92 -6.13
N ALA A 159 -13.06 -7.00 -6.77
CA ALA A 159 -13.27 -7.69 -8.05
C ALA A 159 -13.37 -6.70 -9.24
N ASP A 160 -13.14 -5.41 -8.99
CA ASP A 160 -13.33 -4.33 -9.96
C ASP A 160 -12.11 -3.40 -10.09
N ASN A 161 -10.91 -3.97 -9.94
CA ASN A 161 -9.63 -3.27 -10.03
C ASN A 161 -9.47 -2.17 -8.97
N GLY A 162 -9.88 -2.45 -7.73
CA GLY A 162 -9.72 -1.55 -6.59
C GLY A 162 -10.70 -0.39 -6.54
N ARG A 163 -11.83 -0.44 -7.30
CA ARG A 163 -12.85 0.62 -7.27
C ARG A 163 -13.83 0.46 -6.13
N SER A 164 -14.13 -0.78 -5.76
CA SER A 164 -14.90 -1.09 -4.56
C SER A 164 -14.29 -2.29 -3.83
N TRP A 165 -14.60 -2.38 -2.55
CA TRP A 165 -14.04 -3.39 -1.65
C TRP A 165 -15.15 -4.08 -0.86
N SER A 166 -14.97 -5.38 -0.62
CA SER A 166 -15.89 -6.16 0.19
C SER A 166 -15.88 -5.70 1.65
N LYS A 167 -16.86 -6.16 2.43
CA LYS A 167 -16.74 -6.09 3.89
C LYS A 167 -15.50 -6.85 4.34
N PRO A 168 -14.80 -6.37 5.38
CA PRO A 168 -13.68 -7.07 5.99
C PRO A 168 -14.07 -8.48 6.47
N GLU A 169 -13.13 -9.42 6.32
CA GLU A 169 -13.21 -10.77 6.86
C GLU A 169 -12.07 -10.96 7.87
N ASP A 170 -12.39 -11.35 9.09
CA ASP A 170 -11.41 -11.77 10.08
C ASP A 170 -10.95 -13.21 9.77
N ILE A 171 -9.67 -13.34 9.44
CA ILE A 171 -9.04 -14.64 9.13
C ILE A 171 -8.12 -15.12 10.26
N THR A 172 -8.08 -14.42 11.38
CA THR A 172 -7.16 -14.66 12.50
C THR A 172 -7.16 -16.13 12.92
N SER A 173 -8.34 -16.71 13.18
CA SER A 173 -8.47 -18.09 13.64
C SER A 173 -8.03 -19.14 12.64
N GLN A 174 -7.96 -18.79 11.35
CA GLN A 174 -7.54 -19.69 10.28
C GLN A 174 -6.02 -19.76 10.12
N ILE A 175 -5.32 -18.68 10.50
CA ILE A 175 -3.87 -18.53 10.27
C ILE A 175 -3.07 -18.35 11.56
N THR A 176 -3.70 -18.50 12.73
CA THR A 176 -3.04 -18.45 14.04
C THR A 176 -3.44 -19.66 14.89
N LYS A 177 -2.77 -19.83 16.01
CA LYS A 177 -3.09 -20.85 17.00
C LYS A 177 -3.84 -20.23 18.18
N PRO A 178 -4.73 -20.98 18.86
CA PRO A 178 -5.46 -20.46 20.03
C PRO A 178 -4.54 -19.91 21.13
N GLU A 179 -3.39 -20.53 21.37
CA GLU A 179 -2.40 -20.09 22.35
C GLU A 179 -1.74 -18.75 22.01
N TRP A 180 -1.86 -18.27 20.77
CA TRP A 180 -1.35 -16.97 20.31
C TRP A 180 -2.34 -15.82 20.48
N ALA A 181 -3.48 -16.03 21.13
CA ALA A 181 -4.56 -15.05 21.21
C ALA A 181 -4.06 -13.65 21.63
N MET A 182 -3.21 -13.58 22.64
CA MET A 182 -2.66 -12.32 23.19
C MET A 182 -1.23 -12.03 22.73
N ASP A 183 -0.66 -12.84 21.84
CA ASP A 183 0.66 -12.56 21.31
C ASP A 183 0.63 -11.36 20.37
N PHE A 184 1.71 -10.59 20.37
CA PHE A 184 1.93 -9.59 19.32
C PHE A 184 2.18 -10.31 18.00
N LYS A 185 1.24 -10.16 17.09
CA LYS A 185 1.28 -10.80 15.77
C LYS A 185 0.72 -9.88 14.70
N PHE A 186 1.24 -10.00 13.49
CA PHE A 186 0.80 -9.17 12.36
C PHE A 186 1.09 -9.88 11.03
N ILE A 187 0.26 -9.60 10.02
CA ILE A 187 0.57 -9.89 8.62
C ILE A 187 1.64 -8.89 8.17
N THR A 188 2.69 -9.38 7.52
CA THR A 188 3.77 -8.50 7.04
C THR A 188 3.24 -7.55 5.97
N SER A 189 3.71 -6.32 5.99
CA SER A 189 3.35 -5.30 5.01
C SER A 189 3.89 -5.63 3.60
N GLY A 190 3.41 -4.89 2.60
CA GLY A 190 3.91 -4.95 1.22
C GLY A 190 3.07 -5.86 0.34
N ARG A 191 3.48 -7.09 0.07
CA ARG A 191 2.70 -8.00 -0.80
C ARG A 191 3.01 -9.47 -0.55
N GLY A 192 1.95 -10.28 -0.67
CA GLY A 192 2.10 -11.71 -0.84
C GLY A 192 2.25 -12.11 -2.32
N VAL A 193 2.21 -13.39 -2.61
CA VAL A 193 2.42 -13.94 -3.95
C VAL A 193 1.37 -14.99 -4.30
N GLN A 194 1.07 -15.13 -5.58
CA GLN A 194 0.41 -16.31 -6.15
C GLN A 194 1.46 -17.13 -6.89
N THR A 195 1.56 -18.41 -6.54
CA THR A 195 2.45 -19.35 -7.25
C THR A 195 1.94 -19.65 -8.68
N GLN A 196 2.76 -20.33 -9.46
CA GLN A 196 2.32 -20.80 -10.79
C GLN A 196 1.19 -21.83 -10.73
N SER A 197 1.08 -22.57 -9.61
CA SER A 197 -0.01 -23.54 -9.38
C SER A 197 -1.28 -22.92 -8.79
N GLY A 198 -1.39 -21.58 -8.73
CA GLY A 198 -2.56 -20.88 -8.22
C GLY A 198 -2.58 -20.70 -6.69
N LEU A 199 -1.65 -21.30 -5.95
CA LEU A 199 -1.58 -21.18 -4.48
C LEU A 199 -1.27 -19.76 -4.08
N LEU A 200 -2.11 -19.15 -3.24
CA LEU A 200 -1.83 -17.86 -2.63
C LEU A 200 -0.98 -18.06 -1.37
N LEU A 201 0.09 -17.29 -1.24
CA LEU A 201 1.00 -17.35 -0.08
C LEU A 201 1.27 -15.95 0.45
N HIS A 202 1.31 -15.83 1.75
CA HIS A 202 1.69 -14.62 2.46
C HIS A 202 2.44 -14.96 3.75
N THR A 203 3.02 -13.98 4.41
CA THR A 203 3.74 -14.14 5.65
C THR A 203 3.07 -13.38 6.79
N MET A 204 3.23 -13.91 7.99
CA MET A 204 2.89 -13.26 9.24
C MET A 204 4.00 -13.46 10.27
N VAL A 205 4.14 -12.51 11.15
CA VAL A 205 5.03 -12.60 12.30
C VAL A 205 4.21 -12.82 13.57
N ASN A 206 4.67 -13.73 14.42
CA ASN A 206 4.35 -13.77 15.83
C ASN A 206 5.65 -13.57 16.59
N LEU A 207 5.78 -12.53 17.41
CA LEU A 207 7.04 -12.19 18.08
C LEU A 207 7.53 -13.27 19.04
N GLN A 208 6.67 -14.18 19.49
CA GLN A 208 7.03 -15.27 20.38
C GLN A 208 7.51 -16.51 19.61
N SER A 209 6.94 -16.79 18.44
CA SER A 209 7.20 -18.02 17.68
C SER A 209 7.93 -17.83 16.36
N GLY A 210 8.01 -16.59 15.84
CA GLY A 210 8.77 -16.27 14.63
C GLY A 210 7.92 -15.93 13.40
N LEU A 211 8.57 -15.96 12.22
CA LEU A 211 7.96 -15.72 10.92
C LEU A 211 7.32 -16.99 10.39
N HIS A 212 6.04 -16.93 10.07
CA HIS A 212 5.26 -18.02 9.49
C HIS A 212 4.73 -17.70 8.11
N VAL A 213 4.49 -18.73 7.31
CA VAL A 213 3.76 -18.61 6.04
C VAL A 213 2.33 -19.07 6.26
N PHE A 214 1.39 -18.35 5.70
CA PHE A 214 0.02 -18.81 5.52
C PHE A 214 -0.38 -18.75 4.05
N GLY A 215 -1.45 -19.41 3.68
CA GLY A 215 -1.88 -19.43 2.30
C GLY A 215 -3.31 -19.89 2.10
N SER A 216 -3.73 -19.88 0.82
CA SER A 216 -5.03 -20.38 0.38
C SER A 216 -4.89 -21.20 -0.89
N LYS A 217 -5.60 -22.35 -0.92
CA LYS A 217 -5.71 -23.24 -2.08
C LYS A 217 -7.00 -23.01 -2.89
N ASN A 218 -7.86 -22.12 -2.45
CA ASN A 218 -9.21 -21.92 -2.98
C ASN A 218 -9.53 -20.42 -3.14
N HIS A 219 -8.56 -19.65 -3.64
CA HIS A 219 -8.73 -18.22 -3.96
C HIS A 219 -9.13 -17.37 -2.73
N GLY A 220 -8.53 -17.67 -1.58
CA GLY A 220 -8.77 -16.95 -0.34
C GLY A 220 -10.13 -17.22 0.33
N LYS A 221 -10.92 -18.21 -0.12
CA LYS A 221 -12.18 -18.60 0.55
C LYS A 221 -11.93 -19.25 1.91
N SER A 222 -10.77 -19.86 2.10
CA SER A 222 -10.26 -20.30 3.38
C SER A 222 -8.74 -20.25 3.39
N TRP A 223 -8.16 -20.18 4.59
CA TRP A 223 -6.75 -20.01 4.81
C TRP A 223 -6.18 -21.15 5.66
N PHE A 224 -4.90 -21.40 5.54
CA PHE A 224 -4.16 -22.34 6.36
C PHE A 224 -2.82 -21.75 6.79
N LEU A 225 -2.38 -22.10 7.98
CA LEU A 225 -1.05 -21.76 8.50
C LEU A 225 -0.06 -22.90 8.17
N ILE A 226 1.15 -22.55 7.73
CA ILE A 226 2.30 -23.45 7.77
C ILE A 226 2.91 -23.33 9.17
N ASP A 227 2.73 -24.37 9.97
CA ASP A 227 3.02 -24.35 11.40
C ASP A 227 4.51 -24.20 11.73
N THR A 228 5.40 -24.61 10.85
CA THR A 228 6.85 -24.49 11.06
C THR A 228 7.29 -23.06 10.77
N PRO A 229 7.88 -22.34 11.73
CA PRO A 229 8.44 -21.02 11.48
C PRO A 229 9.62 -21.11 10.52
N ILE A 230 9.70 -20.12 9.60
CA ILE A 230 10.81 -20.04 8.64
C ILE A 230 12.05 -19.48 9.33
N LEU A 231 11.85 -18.45 10.13
CA LEU A 231 12.90 -17.77 10.88
C LEU A 231 12.43 -17.52 12.32
N PRO A 232 13.31 -17.68 13.33
CA PRO A 232 13.02 -17.19 14.67
C PRO A 232 13.14 -15.67 14.71
N GLY A 233 12.21 -14.99 15.38
CA GLY A 233 12.28 -13.56 15.64
C GLY A 233 11.51 -12.67 14.66
N ASN A 234 11.95 -11.44 14.59
CA ASN A 234 11.29 -10.36 13.82
C ASN A 234 11.64 -10.41 12.32
N GLU A 235 10.91 -9.63 11.57
CA GLU A 235 11.26 -9.25 10.20
C GLU A 235 12.59 -8.48 10.13
#